data_1ed87767ad34100304938ac580f4ecec
#
_entry.id   1ed87767ad34100304938ac580f4ecec
#
_cell.length_a   1.000
_cell.length_b   1.000
_cell.length_c   1.000
_cell.angle_alpha   90.00
_cell.angle_beta   90.00
_cell.angle_gamma   90.00
#
_symmetry.space_group_name_H-M   'P 1'
#
loop_
_entity.id
_entity.type
_entity.pdbx_description
1 polymer ?
#
loop_
_entity_poly.entity_id
_entity_poly.type
_entity_poly.pdbx_seq_one_letter_code
_entity_poly.pdbx_strand_id
1 'polypeptide(L)'
;MITEAQSVNAFTGNAPDKLARVPMKTLGQDEFLGLLVTQMRNQDPLKPVSDTEFIAQMAQFSNLEQTKVMSSDIAQLRQSSAFTQATSLMDKQVRLLSGESTFTKGIVTDLTVKDGEVSLIVNGKTYELGQVVSVNSEETKK
;
A
#
# COMPACT_ATOMS: atom_id res chain seq x y z
N MET A 1 65.42 8.16 -22.02
CA MET A 1 65.33 9.25 -21.07
C MET A 1 63.82 9.66 -21.09
N ILE A 2 62.99 9.03 -20.39
CA ILE A 2 62.58 9.13 -19.00
C ILE A 2 62.22 10.57 -18.63
N THR A 3 60.97 10.88 -18.48
CA THR A 3 60.48 11.68 -17.39
C THR A 3 58.98 11.34 -17.13
N GLU A 4 58.75 10.72 -16.01
CA GLU A 4 57.46 10.54 -15.38
C GLU A 4 56.85 11.92 -15.06
N ALA A 5 55.58 12.09 -15.39
CA ALA A 5 54.76 13.13 -14.81
C ALA A 5 53.66 12.44 -13.99
N GLN A 6 53.86 12.43 -12.68
CA GLN A 6 52.86 12.05 -11.70
C GLN A 6 51.69 13.04 -11.75
N SER A 7 50.55 12.58 -12.20
CA SER A 7 49.30 13.31 -12.03
C SER A 7 48.75 13.06 -10.63
N VAL A 8 48.81 14.06 -9.79
CA VAL A 8 48.17 14.11 -8.48
C VAL A 8 46.66 14.02 -8.66
N ASN A 9 46.13 12.92 -8.24
CA ASN A 9 44.69 12.66 -8.22
C ASN A 9 44.05 13.55 -7.13
N ALA A 10 43.40 14.62 -7.53
CA ALA A 10 42.65 15.47 -6.64
C ALA A 10 41.46 14.65 -6.10
N PHE A 11 41.52 14.29 -4.84
CA PHE A 11 40.45 13.70 -4.06
C PHE A 11 39.35 14.75 -3.86
N THR A 12 38.43 14.83 -4.81
CA THR A 12 37.17 15.54 -4.59
C THR A 12 36.30 14.66 -3.71
N GLY A 13 36.34 14.97 -2.40
CA GLY A 13 35.46 14.37 -1.42
C GLY A 13 34.02 14.65 -1.77
N ASN A 14 33.35 13.67 -2.32
CA ASN A 14 31.89 13.65 -2.43
C ASN A 14 31.34 13.49 -1.02
N ALA A 15 30.98 14.59 -0.38
CA ALA A 15 30.23 14.56 0.84
C ALA A 15 28.88 13.90 0.53
N PRO A 16 28.51 12.79 1.20
CA PRO A 16 27.17 12.27 1.05
C PRO A 16 26.22 13.28 1.70
N ASP A 17 25.43 13.94 0.89
CA ASP A 17 24.27 14.69 1.32
C ASP A 17 23.27 13.71 1.97
N LYS A 18 23.62 13.27 3.18
CA LYS A 18 22.67 12.68 4.11
C LYS A 18 21.84 13.79 4.73
N LEU A 19 21.08 14.49 3.90
CA LEU A 19 19.81 15.00 4.38
C LEU A 19 19.01 13.76 4.77
N ALA A 20 19.29 13.27 5.99
CA ALA A 20 18.41 12.36 6.67
C ALA A 20 17.02 12.96 6.52
N ARG A 21 16.20 12.38 5.64
CA ARG A 21 14.76 12.60 5.66
C ARG A 21 14.35 12.18 7.06
N VAL A 22 14.32 13.15 7.95
CA VAL A 22 13.65 13.00 9.24
C VAL A 22 12.27 12.52 8.84
N PRO A 23 11.86 11.29 9.20
CA PRO A 23 10.48 10.92 8.98
C PRO A 23 9.70 12.04 9.64
N MET A 24 8.89 12.77 8.88
CA MET A 24 7.88 13.62 9.48
C MET A 24 6.98 12.64 10.23
N LYS A 25 7.38 12.38 11.48
CA LYS A 25 6.56 11.68 12.44
C LYS A 25 5.31 12.53 12.49
N THR A 26 4.24 12.02 11.89
CA THR A 26 2.93 12.63 11.96
C THR A 26 2.73 12.95 13.42
N LEU A 27 2.64 14.25 13.72
CA LEU A 27 2.34 14.69 15.08
C LEU A 27 1.04 13.97 15.45
N GLY A 28 1.17 12.96 16.29
CA GLY A 28 0.05 12.17 16.73
C GLY A 28 -0.96 13.08 17.43
N GLN A 29 -2.19 12.65 17.49
CA GLN A 29 -3.27 13.36 18.17
C GLN A 29 -2.86 13.80 19.58
N ASP A 30 -2.02 13.00 20.26
CA ASP A 30 -1.53 13.27 21.63
C ASP A 30 -0.52 14.42 21.67
N GLU A 31 0.40 14.51 20.72
CA GLU A 31 1.35 15.63 20.60
C GLU A 31 0.61 16.93 20.24
N PHE A 32 -0.42 16.85 19.41
CA PHE A 32 -1.31 17.94 19.09
C PHE A 32 -2.07 18.46 20.31
N LEU A 33 -2.67 17.58 21.09
CA LEU A 33 -3.36 17.93 22.34
C LEU A 33 -2.38 18.54 23.36
N GLY A 34 -1.15 18.05 23.40
CA GLY A 34 -0.07 18.61 24.25
C GLY A 34 0.28 20.05 23.87
N LEU A 35 0.40 20.35 22.57
CA LEU A 35 0.63 21.70 22.07
C LEU A 35 -0.55 22.63 22.39
N LEU A 36 -1.78 22.15 22.22
CA LEU A 36 -3.00 22.92 22.50
C LEU A 36 -3.10 23.29 23.97
N VAL A 37 -2.84 22.36 24.89
CA VAL A 37 -2.83 22.61 26.33
C VAL A 37 -1.72 23.59 26.71
N THR A 38 -0.55 23.48 26.08
CA THR A 38 0.58 24.40 26.36
C THR A 38 0.28 25.81 25.86
N GLN A 39 -0.35 25.94 24.71
CA GLN A 39 -0.76 27.24 24.17
C GLN A 39 -1.87 27.87 25.02
N MET A 40 -2.89 27.11 25.42
CA MET A 40 -3.94 27.61 26.32
C MET A 40 -3.39 28.10 27.66
N ARG A 41 -2.30 27.55 28.16
CA ARG A 41 -1.64 28.01 29.41
C ARG A 41 -0.86 29.30 29.24
N ASN A 42 -0.42 29.64 28.04
CA ASN A 42 0.47 30.77 27.77
C ASN A 42 -0.18 31.91 26.95
N GLN A 43 -1.47 31.77 26.59
CA GLN A 43 -2.18 32.75 25.76
C GLN A 43 -2.53 34.02 26.51
N ASP A 44 -2.24 35.16 25.84
CA ASP A 44 -2.79 36.46 26.19
C ASP A 44 -4.27 36.52 25.79
N PRO A 45 -5.21 36.74 26.73
CA PRO A 45 -6.64 36.65 26.47
C PRO A 45 -7.18 37.66 25.45
N LEU A 46 -6.36 38.54 24.92
CA LEU A 46 -6.76 39.61 23.98
C LEU A 46 -6.60 39.27 22.49
N LYS A 47 -6.03 38.13 22.10
CA LYS A 47 -5.86 37.75 20.69
C LYS A 47 -6.08 36.25 20.43
N PRO A 48 -7.29 35.72 20.52
CA PRO A 48 -7.54 34.27 20.40
C PRO A 48 -7.75 33.76 18.95
N VAL A 49 -7.69 34.61 17.90
CA VAL A 49 -8.33 34.25 16.62
C VAL A 49 -7.39 33.54 15.62
N SER A 50 -6.07 33.73 15.67
CA SER A 50 -5.16 33.13 14.68
C SER A 50 -4.90 31.63 14.89
N ASP A 51 -4.99 31.16 16.12
CA ASP A 51 -4.58 29.80 16.48
C ASP A 51 -5.69 28.77 16.24
N THR A 52 -6.96 29.19 16.38
CA THR A 52 -8.13 28.31 16.11
C THR A 52 -8.22 27.89 14.64
N GLU A 53 -7.83 28.75 13.71
CA GLU A 53 -7.86 28.43 12.29
C GLU A 53 -6.76 27.42 11.91
N PHE A 54 -5.56 27.56 12.49
CA PHE A 54 -4.48 26.61 12.32
C PHE A 54 -4.84 25.23 12.93
N ILE A 55 -5.47 25.22 14.11
CA ILE A 55 -5.96 24.01 14.77
C ILE A 55 -7.01 23.29 13.89
N ALA A 56 -7.93 24.04 13.31
CA ALA A 56 -8.94 23.47 12.42
C ALA A 56 -8.31 22.82 11.17
N GLN A 57 -7.28 23.46 10.60
CA GLN A 57 -6.55 22.89 9.46
C GLN A 57 -5.79 21.64 9.85
N MET A 58 -5.14 21.60 11.02
CA MET A 58 -4.45 20.41 11.52
C MET A 58 -5.42 19.27 11.79
N ALA A 59 -6.59 19.54 12.36
CA ALA A 59 -7.64 18.54 12.55
C ALA A 59 -8.10 17.96 11.20
N GLN A 60 -8.23 18.80 10.17
CA GLN A 60 -8.56 18.35 8.82
C GLN A 60 -7.47 17.46 8.22
N PHE A 61 -6.19 17.82 8.40
CA PHE A 61 -5.07 16.97 7.96
C PHE A 61 -5.06 15.62 8.69
N SER A 62 -5.28 15.61 10.00
CA SER A 62 -5.36 14.38 10.79
C SER A 62 -6.50 13.46 10.30
N ASN A 63 -7.67 14.02 9.98
CA ASN A 63 -8.79 13.27 9.42
C ASN A 63 -8.47 12.67 8.04
N LEU A 64 -7.78 13.44 7.18
CA LEU A 64 -7.36 12.96 5.86
C LEU A 64 -6.34 11.83 5.99
N GLU A 65 -5.40 11.95 6.90
CA GLU A 65 -4.40 10.91 7.15
C GLU A 65 -5.06 9.64 7.69
N GLN A 66 -5.97 9.76 8.65
CA GLN A 66 -6.72 8.62 9.18
C GLN A 66 -7.57 7.94 8.10
N THR A 67 -8.18 8.72 7.21
CA THR A 67 -8.92 8.20 6.05
C THR A 67 -7.99 7.44 5.08
N LYS A 68 -6.77 7.95 4.85
CA LYS A 68 -5.77 7.30 4.01
C LYS A 68 -5.30 5.96 4.60
N VAL A 69 -5.03 5.93 5.91
CA VAL A 69 -4.67 4.69 6.62
C VAL A 69 -5.80 3.68 6.51
N MET A 70 -7.04 4.08 6.81
CA MET A 70 -8.20 3.22 6.69
C MET A 70 -8.40 2.68 5.26
N SER A 71 -8.19 3.51 4.24
CA SER A 71 -8.24 3.07 2.84
C SER A 71 -7.18 2.01 2.52
N SER A 72 -5.97 2.17 3.05
CA SER A 72 -4.89 1.19 2.92
C SER A 72 -5.23 -0.14 3.59
N ASP A 73 -5.77 -0.08 4.81
CA ASP A 73 -6.16 -1.28 5.57
C ASP A 73 -7.29 -2.05 4.88
N ILE A 74 -8.27 -1.32 4.30
CA ILE A 74 -9.34 -1.93 3.50
C ILE A 74 -8.76 -2.60 2.24
N ALA A 75 -7.80 -1.99 1.57
CA ALA A 75 -7.15 -2.60 0.41
C ALA A 75 -6.43 -3.89 0.78
N GLN A 76 -5.71 -3.90 1.90
CA GLN A 76 -5.04 -5.09 2.43
C GLN A 76 -6.02 -6.20 2.82
N LEU A 77 -7.13 -5.82 3.45
CA LEU A 77 -8.20 -6.78 3.80
C LEU A 77 -8.82 -7.41 2.55
N ARG A 78 -9.08 -6.62 1.50
CA ARG A 78 -9.58 -7.13 0.22
C ARG A 78 -8.60 -8.12 -0.42
N GLN A 79 -7.31 -7.81 -0.42
CA GLN A 79 -6.27 -8.69 -0.95
C GLN A 79 -6.21 -10.00 -0.17
N SER A 80 -6.23 -9.96 1.15
CA SER A 80 -6.24 -11.15 2.02
C SER A 80 -7.49 -12.00 1.78
N SER A 81 -8.66 -11.38 1.65
CA SER A 81 -9.91 -12.07 1.34
C SER A 81 -9.87 -12.72 -0.05
N ALA A 82 -9.37 -12.00 -1.06
CA ALA A 82 -9.22 -12.53 -2.41
C ALA A 82 -8.26 -13.73 -2.45
N PHE A 83 -7.14 -13.64 -1.74
CA PHE A 83 -6.19 -14.74 -1.63
C PHE A 83 -6.82 -15.99 -0.99
N THR A 84 -7.57 -15.82 0.09
CA THR A 84 -8.29 -16.93 0.76
C THR A 84 -9.33 -17.54 -0.18
N GLN A 85 -10.09 -16.75 -0.91
CA GLN A 85 -11.05 -17.25 -1.90
C GLN A 85 -10.35 -18.01 -3.01
N ALA A 86 -9.27 -17.46 -3.58
CA ALA A 86 -8.49 -18.10 -4.63
C ALA A 86 -7.91 -19.43 -4.16
N THR A 87 -7.35 -19.47 -2.94
CA THR A 87 -6.82 -20.71 -2.35
C THR A 87 -7.91 -21.78 -2.21
N SER A 88 -9.15 -21.40 -1.90
CA SER A 88 -10.27 -22.33 -1.81
C SER A 88 -10.66 -22.94 -3.16
N LEU A 89 -10.21 -22.35 -4.26
CA LEU A 89 -10.45 -22.80 -5.64
C LEU A 89 -9.34 -23.71 -6.17
N MET A 90 -8.22 -23.83 -5.47
CA MET A 90 -7.13 -24.73 -5.87
C MET A 90 -7.64 -26.15 -6.09
N ASP A 91 -7.13 -26.78 -7.12
CA ASP A 91 -7.48 -28.15 -7.56
C ASP A 91 -8.96 -28.37 -7.91
N LYS A 92 -9.77 -27.30 -7.91
CA LYS A 92 -11.18 -27.39 -8.32
C LYS A 92 -11.37 -27.06 -9.78
N GLN A 93 -12.36 -27.72 -10.38
CA GLN A 93 -12.80 -27.40 -11.73
C GLN A 93 -13.65 -26.12 -11.68
N VAL A 94 -13.22 -25.11 -12.43
CA VAL A 94 -13.91 -23.84 -12.53
C VAL A 94 -14.39 -23.57 -13.96
N ARG A 95 -15.44 -22.80 -14.08
CA ARG A 95 -15.88 -22.20 -15.34
C ARG A 95 -15.62 -20.70 -15.28
N LEU A 96 -14.87 -20.21 -16.24
CA LEU A 96 -14.36 -18.84 -16.30
C LEU A 96 -14.95 -18.13 -17.52
N LEU A 97 -15.24 -16.85 -17.38
CA LEU A 97 -15.57 -15.97 -18.49
C LEU A 97 -14.27 -15.51 -19.16
N SER A 98 -13.99 -15.96 -20.37
CA SER A 98 -12.75 -15.68 -21.11
C SER A 98 -12.88 -14.62 -22.20
N GLY A 99 -14.06 -14.03 -22.37
CA GLY A 99 -14.42 -12.99 -23.35
C GLY A 99 -15.85 -12.54 -23.12
N GLU A 100 -16.39 -11.68 -23.99
CA GLU A 100 -17.72 -11.09 -23.80
C GLU A 100 -18.86 -12.10 -23.61
N SER A 101 -18.72 -13.32 -24.16
CA SER A 101 -19.71 -14.40 -24.01
C SER A 101 -19.06 -15.79 -24.10
N THR A 102 -17.74 -15.87 -23.96
CA THR A 102 -17.00 -17.13 -24.10
C THR A 102 -16.62 -17.69 -22.73
N PHE A 103 -16.93 -18.96 -22.53
CA PHE A 103 -16.61 -19.64 -21.26
C PHE A 103 -15.51 -20.68 -21.49
N THR A 104 -14.55 -20.70 -20.58
CA THR A 104 -13.51 -21.72 -20.51
C THR A 104 -13.70 -22.56 -19.26
N LYS A 105 -13.54 -23.88 -19.36
CA LYS A 105 -13.50 -24.77 -18.21
C LYS A 105 -12.09 -25.27 -18.00
N GLY A 106 -11.68 -25.43 -16.75
CA GLY A 106 -10.39 -26.00 -16.39
C GLY A 106 -10.22 -26.13 -14.90
N ILE A 107 -9.13 -26.77 -14.52
CA ILE A 107 -8.75 -26.92 -13.11
C ILE A 107 -7.82 -25.76 -12.75
N VAL A 108 -7.99 -25.18 -11.57
CA VAL A 108 -7.06 -24.18 -11.03
C VAL A 108 -5.79 -24.89 -10.61
N THR A 109 -4.70 -24.63 -11.32
CA THR A 109 -3.41 -25.31 -11.08
C THR A 109 -2.46 -24.49 -10.24
N ASP A 110 -2.61 -23.17 -10.20
CA ASP A 110 -1.74 -22.28 -9.44
C ASP A 110 -2.42 -20.92 -9.21
N LEU A 111 -1.83 -20.12 -8.32
CA LEU A 111 -2.23 -18.76 -7.98
C LEU A 111 -1.07 -17.81 -8.21
N THR A 112 -1.35 -16.63 -8.68
CA THR A 112 -0.35 -15.57 -8.78
C THR A 112 -0.88 -14.28 -8.14
N VAL A 113 0.02 -13.54 -7.50
CA VAL A 113 -0.29 -12.21 -6.93
C VAL A 113 0.62 -11.21 -7.63
N LYS A 114 0.02 -10.25 -8.30
CA LYS A 114 0.73 -9.18 -8.98
C LYS A 114 0.05 -7.84 -8.64
N ASP A 115 0.84 -6.86 -8.23
CA ASP A 115 0.37 -5.51 -7.89
C ASP A 115 -0.79 -5.48 -6.86
N GLY A 116 -0.83 -6.50 -5.98
CA GLY A 116 -1.89 -6.64 -4.99
C GLY A 116 -3.14 -7.38 -5.48
N GLU A 117 -3.21 -7.73 -6.76
CA GLU A 117 -4.30 -8.49 -7.34
C GLU A 117 -4.00 -9.98 -7.39
N VAL A 118 -4.97 -10.78 -6.96
CA VAL A 118 -4.89 -12.24 -6.97
C VAL A 118 -5.52 -12.78 -8.23
N SER A 119 -4.77 -13.60 -8.96
CA SER A 119 -5.22 -14.24 -10.19
C SER A 119 -5.04 -15.75 -10.12
N LEU A 120 -5.86 -16.46 -10.88
CA LEU A 120 -5.87 -17.92 -11.00
C LEU A 120 -5.15 -18.34 -12.27
N ILE A 121 -4.41 -19.42 -12.24
CA ILE A 121 -3.85 -20.07 -13.42
C ILE A 121 -4.68 -21.30 -13.76
N VAL A 122 -5.31 -21.26 -14.94
CA VAL A 122 -6.16 -22.32 -15.46
C VAL A 122 -5.76 -22.62 -16.91
N ASN A 123 -5.42 -23.88 -17.19
CA ASN A 123 -4.93 -24.30 -18.53
C ASN A 123 -3.72 -23.46 -19.02
N GLY A 124 -2.81 -23.06 -18.09
CA GLY A 124 -1.63 -22.26 -18.41
C GLY A 124 -1.91 -20.79 -18.74
N LYS A 125 -3.13 -20.29 -18.52
CA LYS A 125 -3.52 -18.89 -18.70
C LYS A 125 -3.94 -18.28 -17.39
N THR A 126 -3.67 -16.98 -17.22
CA THR A 126 -4.04 -16.22 -16.04
C THR A 126 -5.45 -15.63 -16.20
N TYR A 127 -6.25 -15.75 -15.15
CA TYR A 127 -7.61 -15.22 -15.06
C TYR A 127 -7.80 -14.52 -13.72
N GLU A 128 -8.57 -13.44 -13.72
CA GLU A 128 -8.94 -12.74 -12.50
C GLU A 128 -9.98 -13.55 -11.72
N LEU A 129 -9.97 -13.39 -10.40
CA LEU A 129 -10.94 -14.07 -9.52
C LEU A 129 -12.39 -13.71 -9.88
N GLY A 130 -12.64 -12.47 -10.33
CA GLY A 130 -13.95 -12.00 -10.78
C GLY A 130 -14.49 -12.68 -12.05
N GLN A 131 -13.62 -13.36 -12.82
CA GLN A 131 -14.02 -14.09 -14.02
C GLN A 131 -14.57 -15.50 -13.73
N VAL A 132 -14.52 -15.95 -12.47
CA VAL A 132 -15.06 -17.25 -12.06
C VAL A 132 -16.59 -17.18 -12.03
N VAL A 133 -17.23 -17.93 -12.89
CA VAL A 133 -18.71 -17.98 -13.01
C VAL A 133 -19.30 -19.12 -12.20
N SER A 134 -18.62 -20.26 -12.15
CA SER A 134 -19.05 -21.41 -11.34
C SER A 134 -17.87 -22.29 -10.97
N VAL A 135 -18.03 -22.97 -9.84
CA VAL A 135 -17.08 -23.95 -9.31
C VAL A 135 -17.78 -25.29 -9.23
N ASN A 136 -17.22 -26.30 -9.86
CA ASN A 136 -17.67 -27.67 -9.69
C ASN A 136 -16.74 -28.35 -8.68
N SER A 137 -17.28 -28.75 -7.55
CA SER A 137 -16.64 -29.77 -6.71
C SER A 137 -16.98 -31.12 -7.31
N GLU A 138 -16.16 -31.64 -8.21
CA GLU A 138 -16.21 -33.07 -8.46
C GLU A 138 -15.67 -33.74 -7.20
N GLU A 139 -16.56 -34.33 -6.41
CA GLU A 139 -16.15 -35.36 -5.46
C GLU A 139 -15.41 -36.41 -6.28
N THR A 140 -14.11 -36.54 -6.02
CA THR A 140 -13.31 -37.66 -6.55
C THR A 140 -13.96 -38.93 -6.06
N LYS A 141 -14.82 -39.54 -6.88
CA LYS A 141 -15.29 -40.89 -6.66
C LYS A 141 -14.06 -41.80 -6.63
N LYS A 142 -13.74 -42.25 -5.47
CA LYS A 142 -12.74 -43.27 -5.17
C LYS A 142 -13.26 -44.65 -5.59
#